data_1a27ff5f2e5cfabea899365dcc10c53b
#
_entry.id   1a27ff5f2e5cfabea899365dcc10c53b
#
_cell.length_a   1.000
_cell.length_b   1.000
_cell.length_c   1.000
_cell.angle_alpha   90.00
_cell.angle_beta   90.00
_cell.angle_gamma   90.00
#
_symmetry.space_group_name_H-M   'P 1'
#
loop_
_entity.id
_entity.type
_entity.pdbx_description
1 polymer ?
#
loop_
_entity_poly.entity_id
_entity_poly.type
_entity_poly.pdbx_seq_one_letter_code
_entity_poly.pdbx_strand_id
1 'polypeptide(L)'
;MNTLVVYFSASGNTARVAEVLAKATGADLFEIRPEKLYSKADLNWKNPLARCNKEKLGKKDVPVAGSIENFDSYDIVLLGFPIWYGCAPNVVNTFAKAYNWTGKKVGIFATSGGNGIGKTAAKLQPYMEGAEIIDAQVNLKDEELKDWSDKIIATGFNHLEAWAAKIDEDGVNP
;
A
#
# COMPACT_ATOMS: atom_id res chain seq x y z
N MET A 1 -4.17 -18.22 1.92
CA MET A 1 -4.22 -16.81 1.50
C MET A 1 -2.83 -16.22 1.57
N ASN A 2 -2.39 -15.65 0.46
CA ASN A 2 -1.04 -15.08 0.36
C ASN A 2 -1.09 -13.58 0.66
N THR A 3 -0.22 -13.13 1.55
CA THR A 3 -0.11 -11.73 1.94
C THR A 3 1.20 -11.14 1.43
N LEU A 4 1.12 -9.92 0.91
CA LEU A 4 2.26 -9.14 0.44
C LEU A 4 2.32 -7.82 1.20
N VAL A 5 3.49 -7.47 1.70
CA VAL A 5 3.79 -6.13 2.21
C VAL A 5 4.53 -5.35 1.12
N VAL A 6 3.92 -4.29 0.65
CA VAL A 6 4.50 -3.39 -0.36
C VAL A 6 4.73 -2.02 0.25
N TYR A 7 5.87 -1.42 0.04
CA TYR A 7 6.12 -0.09 0.59
C TYR A 7 7.03 0.78 -0.27
N PHE A 8 6.83 2.08 -0.16
CA PHE A 8 7.80 3.11 -0.55
C PHE A 8 8.33 3.80 0.69
N SER A 9 9.64 4.00 0.76
CA SER A 9 10.27 4.72 1.87
C SER A 9 11.35 5.66 1.35
N ALA A 10 11.25 6.95 1.71
CA ALA A 10 12.25 7.96 1.33
C ALA A 10 13.33 8.17 2.40
N SER A 11 12.99 7.96 3.67
CA SER A 11 13.85 8.22 4.83
C SER A 11 14.06 7.04 5.77
N GLY A 12 13.54 5.85 5.41
CA GLY A 12 13.66 4.63 6.20
C GLY A 12 12.51 4.38 7.19
N ASN A 13 11.67 5.37 7.51
CA ASN A 13 10.61 5.21 8.50
C ASN A 13 9.56 4.19 8.05
N THR A 14 9.05 4.31 6.83
CA THR A 14 8.07 3.37 6.29
C THR A 14 8.69 1.98 6.10
N ALA A 15 9.96 1.90 5.68
CA ALA A 15 10.68 0.63 5.54
C ALA A 15 10.71 -0.15 6.85
N ARG A 16 11.05 0.50 7.96
CA ARG A 16 11.05 -0.13 9.29
C ARG A 16 9.69 -0.74 9.65
N VAL A 17 8.61 0.00 9.42
CA VAL A 17 7.26 -0.50 9.70
C VAL A 17 6.91 -1.69 8.79
N ALA A 18 7.27 -1.61 7.51
CA ALA A 18 7.04 -2.69 6.54
C ALA A 18 7.78 -3.99 6.92
N GLU A 19 9.02 -3.88 7.37
CA GLU A 19 9.83 -5.02 7.84
C GLU A 19 9.20 -5.68 9.07
N VAL A 20 8.71 -4.88 10.03
CA VAL A 20 8.00 -5.40 11.21
C VAL A 20 6.73 -6.13 10.82
N LEU A 21 5.92 -5.55 9.92
CA LEU A 21 4.69 -6.18 9.40
C LEU A 21 4.97 -7.47 8.65
N ALA A 22 5.94 -7.48 7.74
CA ALA A 22 6.31 -8.67 6.99
C ALA A 22 6.74 -9.81 7.93
N LYS A 23 7.56 -9.50 8.94
CA LYS A 23 7.98 -10.47 9.94
C LYS A 23 6.82 -10.98 10.81
N ALA A 24 5.93 -10.09 11.22
CA ALA A 24 4.79 -10.44 12.09
C ALA A 24 3.75 -11.31 11.37
N THR A 25 3.57 -11.12 10.06
CA THR A 25 2.57 -11.82 9.24
C THR A 25 3.13 -13.00 8.44
N GLY A 26 4.46 -13.13 8.34
CA GLY A 26 5.10 -14.09 7.43
C GLY A 26 4.89 -13.74 5.94
N ALA A 27 4.54 -12.48 5.64
CA ALA A 27 4.28 -12.01 4.28
C ALA A 27 5.56 -11.77 3.50
N ASP A 28 5.46 -11.89 2.18
CA ASP A 28 6.50 -11.41 1.26
C ASP A 28 6.63 -9.89 1.34
N LEU A 29 7.82 -9.36 1.07
CA LEU A 29 8.14 -7.95 1.18
C LEU A 29 8.63 -7.40 -0.16
N PHE A 30 8.03 -6.31 -0.61
CA PHE A 30 8.45 -5.63 -1.84
C PHE A 30 8.62 -4.12 -1.61
N GLU A 31 9.78 -3.59 -1.99
CA GLU A 31 10.05 -2.16 -1.96
C GLU A 31 9.75 -1.50 -3.32
N ILE A 32 8.87 -0.51 -3.32
CA ILE A 32 8.66 0.36 -4.48
C ILE A 32 9.87 1.29 -4.59
N ARG A 33 10.70 1.07 -5.60
CA ARG A 33 11.87 1.91 -5.87
C ARG A 33 11.62 2.77 -7.11
N PRO A 34 11.75 4.09 -7.02
CA PRO A 34 11.79 4.90 -8.22
C PRO A 34 13.08 4.59 -9.01
N GLU A 35 13.01 4.57 -10.33
CA GLU A 35 14.21 4.36 -11.18
C GLU A 35 15.32 5.37 -10.84
N LYS A 36 14.95 6.62 -10.57
CA LYS A 36 15.84 7.64 -10.04
C LYS A 36 15.54 7.85 -8.56
N LEU A 37 16.46 7.42 -7.70
CA LEU A 37 16.33 7.60 -6.25
C LEU A 37 16.22 9.08 -5.86
N TYR A 38 15.50 9.33 -4.76
CA TYR A 38 15.41 10.68 -4.20
C TYR A 38 16.67 11.03 -3.39
N SER A 39 17.27 12.16 -3.72
CA SER A 39 18.31 12.77 -2.89
C SER A 39 17.68 13.61 -1.75
N LYS A 40 18.47 14.01 -0.76
CA LYS A 40 18.01 14.95 0.28
C LYS A 40 17.49 16.26 -0.32
N ALA A 41 18.10 16.75 -1.39
CA ALA A 41 17.68 17.96 -2.09
C ALA A 41 16.33 17.76 -2.78
N ASP A 42 16.06 16.57 -3.36
CA ASP A 42 14.79 16.23 -3.99
C ASP A 42 13.63 16.21 -2.99
N LEU A 43 13.91 15.89 -1.73
CA LEU A 43 12.93 15.80 -0.64
C LEU A 43 12.74 17.10 0.13
N ASN A 44 13.47 18.16 -0.20
CA ASN A 44 13.35 19.46 0.47
C ASN A 44 12.08 20.19 0.05
N TRP A 45 10.95 19.84 0.67
CA TRP A 45 9.64 20.41 0.38
C TRP A 45 9.55 21.94 0.58
N LYS A 46 10.48 22.55 1.33
CA LYS A 46 10.58 24.01 1.50
C LYS A 46 11.15 24.71 0.25
N ASN A 47 11.84 23.97 -0.61
CA ASN A 47 12.34 24.49 -1.86
C ASN A 47 11.31 24.24 -2.98
N PRO A 48 10.68 25.30 -3.56
CA PRO A 48 9.68 25.12 -4.63
C PRO A 48 10.21 24.37 -5.86
N LEU A 49 11.52 24.40 -6.09
CA LEU A 49 12.19 23.73 -7.20
C LEU A 49 12.59 22.28 -6.89
N ALA A 50 12.37 21.80 -5.67
CA ALA A 50 12.65 20.41 -5.34
C ALA A 50 11.78 19.44 -6.16
N ARG A 51 12.34 18.26 -6.43
CA ARG A 51 11.68 17.24 -7.26
C ARG A 51 10.32 16.82 -6.67
N CYS A 52 10.21 16.62 -5.36
CA CYS A 52 8.95 16.26 -4.71
C CYS A 52 7.82 17.28 -4.96
N ASN A 53 8.14 18.60 -4.98
CA ASN A 53 7.17 19.64 -5.29
C ASN A 53 6.78 19.65 -6.79
N LYS A 54 7.76 19.50 -7.68
CA LYS A 54 7.50 19.43 -9.13
C LYS A 54 6.66 18.23 -9.53
N GLU A 55 6.92 17.07 -8.96
CA GLU A 55 6.13 15.86 -9.19
C GLU A 55 4.69 16.05 -8.72
N LYS A 56 4.50 16.60 -7.52
CA LYS A 56 3.16 16.87 -6.96
C LYS A 56 2.36 17.86 -7.82
N LEU A 57 2.94 19.00 -8.16
CA LEU A 57 2.27 20.01 -8.95
C LEU A 57 1.98 19.54 -10.38
N GLY A 58 2.92 18.81 -10.99
CA GLY A 58 2.79 18.30 -12.35
C GLY A 58 1.95 17.04 -12.48
N LYS A 59 1.53 16.41 -11.37
CA LYS A 59 0.83 15.10 -11.35
C LYS A 59 1.52 14.06 -12.23
N LYS A 60 2.87 14.11 -12.28
CA LYS A 60 3.67 13.26 -13.17
C LYS A 60 3.82 11.87 -12.58
N ASP A 61 3.73 10.88 -13.45
CA ASP A 61 4.12 9.53 -13.12
C ASP A 61 5.63 9.49 -12.84
N VAL A 62 6.00 8.70 -11.82
CA VAL A 62 7.40 8.48 -11.44
C VAL A 62 7.72 7.02 -11.76
N PRO A 63 8.60 6.75 -12.73
CA PRO A 63 8.95 5.38 -13.12
C PRO A 63 9.44 4.57 -11.94
N VAL A 64 8.96 3.31 -11.85
CA VAL A 64 9.29 2.34 -10.80
C VAL A 64 10.25 1.31 -11.37
N ALA A 65 11.33 1.03 -10.64
CA ALA A 65 12.29 -0.01 -10.97
C ALA A 65 11.79 -1.38 -10.46
N GLY A 66 11.87 -2.38 -11.34
CA GLY A 66 11.43 -3.75 -11.04
C GLY A 66 9.91 -3.93 -11.06
N SER A 67 9.49 -5.18 -10.90
CA SER A 67 8.09 -5.58 -10.89
C SER A 67 7.88 -6.79 -9.98
N ILE A 68 6.64 -7.03 -9.59
CA ILE A 68 6.21 -8.23 -8.88
C ILE A 68 5.63 -9.19 -9.94
N GLU A 69 6.33 -10.27 -10.24
CA GLU A 69 5.93 -11.20 -11.30
C GLU A 69 4.62 -11.93 -10.99
N ASN A 70 4.38 -12.27 -9.71
CA ASN A 70 3.24 -13.06 -9.27
C ASN A 70 2.24 -12.23 -8.45
N PHE A 71 2.02 -10.94 -8.79
CA PHE A 71 1.12 -10.08 -8.03
C PHE A 71 -0.29 -10.66 -7.90
N ASP A 72 -0.78 -11.33 -8.93
CA ASP A 72 -2.12 -11.93 -8.94
C ASP A 72 -2.28 -13.06 -7.90
N SER A 73 -1.19 -13.69 -7.47
CA SER A 73 -1.23 -14.75 -6.44
C SER A 73 -1.47 -14.26 -5.00
N TYR A 74 -1.42 -12.94 -4.77
CA TYR A 74 -1.67 -12.36 -3.46
C TYR A 74 -3.12 -11.95 -3.31
N ASP A 75 -3.72 -12.36 -2.20
CA ASP A 75 -5.11 -12.01 -1.85
C ASP A 75 -5.16 -10.72 -1.04
N ILE A 76 -4.13 -10.49 -0.21
CA ILE A 76 -4.02 -9.38 0.72
C ILE A 76 -2.75 -8.59 0.44
N VAL A 77 -2.89 -7.28 0.36
CA VAL A 77 -1.76 -6.36 0.20
C VAL A 77 -1.76 -5.32 1.32
N LEU A 78 -0.68 -5.30 2.10
CA LEU A 78 -0.41 -4.24 3.07
C LEU A 78 0.49 -3.20 2.40
N LEU A 79 -0.09 -2.03 2.05
CA LEU A 79 0.58 -1.00 1.26
C LEU A 79 1.02 0.17 2.14
N GLY A 80 2.32 0.41 2.20
CA GLY A 80 2.95 1.42 3.04
C GLY A 80 3.61 2.57 2.28
N PHE A 81 3.46 3.81 2.79
CA PHE A 81 4.12 4.98 2.22
C PHE A 81 4.12 6.18 3.18
N PRO A 82 5.06 7.13 3.01
CA PRO A 82 4.96 8.41 3.71
C PRO A 82 3.88 9.29 3.08
N ILE A 83 3.10 9.99 3.91
CA ILE A 83 2.12 10.96 3.41
C ILE A 83 2.85 12.21 2.93
N TRP A 84 2.74 12.49 1.63
CA TRP A 84 3.22 13.71 1.02
C TRP A 84 2.04 14.57 0.54
N TYR A 85 1.95 15.80 1.09
CA TYR A 85 0.89 16.76 0.72
C TYR A 85 -0.54 16.19 0.86
N GLY A 86 -0.77 15.37 1.90
CA GLY A 86 -2.06 14.75 2.19
C GLY A 86 -2.48 13.66 1.21
N CYS A 87 -1.53 12.98 0.58
CA CYS A 87 -1.77 11.83 -0.29
C CYS A 87 -0.53 10.92 -0.41
N ALA A 88 -0.68 9.80 -1.10
CA ALA A 88 0.45 8.96 -1.47
C ALA A 88 1.40 9.69 -2.43
N PRO A 89 2.71 9.44 -2.37
CA PRO A 89 3.67 9.93 -3.36
C PRO A 89 3.35 9.41 -4.77
N ASN A 90 3.71 10.19 -5.81
CA ASN A 90 3.40 9.81 -7.19
C ASN A 90 3.99 8.47 -7.61
N VAL A 91 5.15 8.06 -7.06
CA VAL A 91 5.75 6.75 -7.30
C VAL A 91 4.84 5.61 -6.85
N VAL A 92 4.09 5.79 -5.75
CA VAL A 92 3.11 4.82 -5.26
C VAL A 92 1.91 4.75 -6.20
N ASN A 93 1.44 5.89 -6.71
CA ASN A 93 0.36 5.93 -7.70
C ASN A 93 0.77 5.22 -8.99
N THR A 94 2.03 5.42 -9.44
CA THR A 94 2.57 4.75 -10.63
C THR A 94 2.62 3.24 -10.43
N PHE A 95 3.12 2.80 -9.27
CA PHE A 95 3.11 1.39 -8.89
C PHE A 95 1.69 0.82 -8.92
N ALA A 96 0.74 1.50 -8.26
CA ALA A 96 -0.64 1.03 -8.17
C ALA A 96 -1.30 0.82 -9.53
N LYS A 97 -1.06 1.73 -10.49
CA LYS A 97 -1.58 1.62 -11.87
C LYS A 97 -1.05 0.41 -12.64
N ALA A 98 0.08 -0.15 -12.24
CA ALA A 98 0.76 -1.21 -13.00
C ALA A 98 0.19 -2.62 -12.76
N TYR A 99 -0.71 -2.79 -11.79
CA TYR A 99 -1.21 -4.09 -11.37
C TYR A 99 -2.74 -4.19 -11.40
N ASN A 100 -3.23 -5.43 -11.53
CA ASN A 100 -4.64 -5.76 -11.37
C ASN A 100 -4.97 -5.93 -9.88
N TRP A 101 -5.88 -5.11 -9.37
CA TRP A 101 -6.28 -5.10 -7.96
C TRP A 101 -7.62 -5.79 -7.71
N THR A 102 -8.26 -6.31 -8.76
CA THR A 102 -9.58 -6.94 -8.65
C THR A 102 -9.59 -8.05 -7.60
N GLY A 103 -10.50 -7.93 -6.64
CA GLY A 103 -10.68 -8.90 -5.56
C GLY A 103 -9.65 -8.86 -4.43
N LYS A 104 -8.65 -7.98 -4.49
CA LYS A 104 -7.63 -7.87 -3.45
C LYS A 104 -8.13 -7.05 -2.26
N LYS A 105 -7.82 -7.51 -1.05
CA LYS A 105 -8.02 -6.78 0.20
C LYS A 105 -6.79 -5.94 0.52
N VAL A 106 -6.97 -4.67 0.82
CA VAL A 106 -5.85 -3.75 1.04
C VAL A 106 -5.93 -3.11 2.41
N GLY A 107 -4.84 -3.22 3.17
CA GLY A 107 -4.58 -2.40 4.36
C GLY A 107 -3.54 -1.33 4.04
N ILE A 108 -3.80 -0.09 4.38
CA ILE A 108 -2.85 1.02 4.18
C ILE A 108 -2.21 1.39 5.52
N PHE A 109 -0.89 1.33 5.59
CA PHE A 109 -0.11 1.85 6.72
C PHE A 109 0.75 3.02 6.26
N ALA A 110 0.43 4.21 6.71
CA ALA A 110 1.16 5.41 6.33
C ALA A 110 2.08 5.90 7.46
N THR A 111 3.13 6.61 7.09
CA THR A 111 3.98 7.36 8.02
C THR A 111 3.85 8.86 7.74
N SER A 112 3.91 9.68 8.77
CA SER A 112 3.79 11.13 8.63
C SER A 112 4.48 11.85 9.77
N GLY A 113 5.09 12.99 9.45
CA GLY A 113 5.67 13.90 10.45
C GLY A 113 4.64 14.80 11.16
N GLY A 114 3.34 14.71 10.84
CA GLY A 114 2.32 15.54 11.47
C GLY A 114 0.94 15.51 10.82
N ASN A 115 0.83 15.00 9.60
CA ASN A 115 -0.48 14.86 8.95
C ASN A 115 -1.16 13.56 9.37
N GLY A 116 -2.46 13.60 9.64
CA GLY A 116 -3.28 12.40 9.77
C GLY A 116 -3.53 11.72 8.42
N ILE A 117 -4.18 10.55 8.46
CA ILE A 117 -4.49 9.76 7.26
C ILE A 117 -5.42 10.52 6.29
N GLY A 118 -6.34 11.34 6.80
CA GLY A 118 -7.23 12.19 6.03
C GLY A 118 -7.95 11.44 4.91
N LYS A 119 -7.90 12.01 3.69
CA LYS A 119 -8.47 11.41 2.47
C LYS A 119 -7.45 10.61 1.65
N THR A 120 -6.34 10.20 2.25
CA THR A 120 -5.22 9.54 1.53
C THR A 120 -5.67 8.26 0.83
N ALA A 121 -6.42 7.39 1.53
CA ALA A 121 -6.96 6.16 0.96
C ALA A 121 -7.93 6.44 -0.21
N ALA A 122 -8.88 7.36 -0.02
CA ALA A 122 -9.84 7.74 -1.07
C ALA A 122 -9.17 8.33 -2.32
N LYS A 123 -8.04 9.05 -2.16
CA LYS A 123 -7.27 9.58 -3.28
C LYS A 123 -6.46 8.51 -4.01
N LEU A 124 -6.09 7.43 -3.32
CA LEU A 124 -5.35 6.31 -3.90
C LEU A 124 -6.26 5.29 -4.59
N GLN A 125 -7.50 5.13 -4.12
CA GLN A 125 -8.48 4.17 -4.65
C GLN A 125 -8.60 4.17 -6.19
N PRO A 126 -8.65 5.31 -6.90
CA PRO A 126 -8.76 5.32 -8.36
C PRO A 126 -7.59 4.68 -9.11
N TYR A 127 -6.44 4.50 -8.46
CA TYR A 127 -5.28 3.83 -9.03
C TYR A 127 -5.24 2.32 -8.73
N MET A 128 -6.16 1.84 -7.90
CA MET A 128 -6.30 0.44 -7.48
C MET A 128 -7.74 -0.03 -7.74
N GLU A 129 -8.19 0.07 -8.99
CA GLU A 129 -9.54 -0.31 -9.37
C GLU A 129 -9.81 -1.77 -9.05
N GLY A 130 -10.95 -2.05 -8.41
CA GLY A 130 -11.33 -3.39 -7.96
C GLY A 130 -10.74 -3.84 -6.63
N ALA A 131 -9.84 -3.05 -6.00
CA ALA A 131 -9.38 -3.31 -4.65
C ALA A 131 -10.42 -2.90 -3.61
N GLU A 132 -10.51 -3.65 -2.53
CA GLU A 132 -11.25 -3.28 -1.33
C GLU A 132 -10.25 -2.81 -0.25
N ILE A 133 -10.25 -1.49 0.02
CA ILE A 133 -9.45 -0.94 1.12
C ILE A 133 -10.19 -1.19 2.42
N ILE A 134 -9.68 -2.13 3.24
CA ILE A 134 -10.29 -2.56 4.50
C ILE A 134 -10.06 -1.53 5.60
N ASP A 135 -8.84 -1.02 5.71
CA ASP A 135 -8.48 -0.01 6.70
C ASP A 135 -7.26 0.79 6.25
N ALA A 136 -7.14 2.00 6.79
CA ALA A 136 -6.01 2.89 6.53
C ALA A 136 -5.62 3.64 7.81
N GLN A 137 -4.39 3.42 8.27
CA GLN A 137 -3.85 3.98 9.50
C GLN A 137 -2.58 4.78 9.25
N VAL A 138 -2.28 5.72 10.14
CA VAL A 138 -1.06 6.52 10.10
C VAL A 138 -0.30 6.40 11.43
N ASN A 139 1.02 6.24 11.32
CA ASN A 139 1.93 6.17 12.47
C ASN A 139 1.53 5.12 13.52
N LEU A 140 1.09 3.93 13.06
CA LEU A 140 0.88 2.79 13.93
C LEU A 140 2.15 2.50 14.75
N LYS A 141 1.96 2.24 16.04
CA LYS A 141 3.04 1.82 16.92
C LYS A 141 3.35 0.34 16.70
N ASP A 142 4.55 -0.08 17.04
CA ASP A 142 5.01 -1.46 16.81
C ASP A 142 4.10 -2.49 17.50
N GLU A 143 3.60 -2.20 18.70
CA GLU A 143 2.66 -3.04 19.43
C GLU A 143 1.27 -3.15 18.78
N GLU A 144 0.87 -2.19 17.94
CA GLU A 144 -0.42 -2.16 17.25
C GLU A 144 -0.39 -2.87 15.89
N LEU A 145 0.81 -3.01 15.29
CA LEU A 145 0.98 -3.49 13.91
C LEU A 145 0.45 -4.91 13.70
N LYS A 146 0.72 -5.80 14.67
CA LYS A 146 0.26 -7.19 14.57
C LYS A 146 -1.26 -7.28 14.62
N ASP A 147 -1.88 -6.66 15.62
CA ASP A 147 -3.34 -6.70 15.79
C ASP A 147 -4.06 -6.04 14.61
N TRP A 148 -3.49 -4.97 14.08
CA TRP A 148 -4.01 -4.30 12.89
C TRP A 148 -3.93 -5.19 11.65
N SER A 149 -2.79 -5.81 11.40
CA SER A 149 -2.62 -6.70 10.24
C SER A 149 -3.48 -7.96 10.34
N ASP A 150 -3.60 -8.55 11.52
CA ASP A 150 -4.44 -9.71 11.77
C ASP A 150 -5.92 -9.42 11.44
N LYS A 151 -6.42 -8.21 11.76
CA LYS A 151 -7.78 -7.77 11.38
C LYS A 151 -7.95 -7.71 9.86
N ILE A 152 -6.98 -7.17 9.13
CA ILE A 152 -7.03 -7.12 7.66
C ILE A 152 -7.04 -8.54 7.08
N ILE A 153 -6.17 -9.40 7.57
CA ILE A 153 -6.07 -10.79 7.11
C ILE A 153 -7.36 -11.57 7.40
N ALA A 154 -7.96 -11.37 8.57
CA ALA A 154 -9.20 -12.04 8.94
C ALA A 154 -10.39 -11.69 8.02
N THR A 155 -10.45 -10.48 7.45
CA THR A 155 -11.51 -10.12 6.50
C THR A 155 -11.45 -10.92 5.22
N GLY A 156 -10.26 -11.35 4.81
CA GLY A 156 -10.09 -12.22 3.66
C GLY A 156 -10.64 -13.64 3.90
N PHE A 157 -10.43 -14.22 5.08
CA PHE A 157 -10.96 -15.55 5.44
C PHE A 157 -12.49 -15.54 5.47
N ASN A 158 -13.11 -14.55 6.07
CA ASN A 158 -14.58 -14.43 6.14
C ASN A 158 -15.21 -14.40 4.75
N HIS A 159 -14.56 -13.81 3.77
CA HIS A 159 -15.06 -13.78 2.38
C HIS A 159 -15.00 -15.17 1.72
N LEU A 160 -13.93 -15.94 1.95
CA LEU A 160 -13.80 -17.29 1.41
C LEU A 160 -14.81 -18.26 2.04
N GLU A 161 -15.05 -18.16 3.34
CA GLU A 161 -16.08 -18.96 4.03
C GLU A 161 -17.49 -18.63 3.52
N ALA A 162 -17.81 -17.34 3.33
CA ALA A 162 -19.09 -16.92 2.77
C ALA A 162 -19.27 -17.38 1.31
N TRP A 163 -18.20 -17.41 0.52
CA TRP A 163 -18.22 -17.91 -0.85
C TRP A 163 -18.38 -19.44 -0.88
N ALA A 164 -17.65 -20.19 -0.04
CA ALA A 164 -17.78 -21.63 0.09
C ALA A 164 -19.20 -22.05 0.54
N ALA A 165 -19.78 -21.33 1.50
CA ALA A 165 -21.16 -21.57 1.95
C ALA A 165 -22.19 -21.37 0.83
N LYS A 166 -21.99 -20.38 -0.06
CA LYS A 166 -22.85 -20.16 -1.22
C LYS A 166 -22.77 -21.28 -2.27
N ILE A 167 -21.57 -21.85 -2.48
CA ILE A 167 -21.41 -22.98 -3.39
C ILE A 167 -22.18 -24.19 -2.88
N ASP A 168 -22.13 -24.45 -1.56
CA ASP A 168 -22.87 -25.57 -0.95
C ASP A 168 -24.38 -25.39 -1.02
N GLU A 169 -24.89 -24.14 -0.96
CA GLU A 169 -26.33 -23.84 -1.08
C GLU A 169 -26.84 -23.91 -2.53
N ASP A 170 -26.09 -23.42 -3.49
CA ASP A 170 -26.53 -23.29 -4.88
C ASP A 170 -26.11 -24.47 -5.79
N GLY A 171 -25.18 -25.31 -5.38
CA GLY A 171 -24.71 -26.49 -6.11
C GLY A 171 -24.13 -26.18 -7.52
N VAL A 172 -23.82 -24.92 -7.78
CA VAL A 172 -23.34 -24.41 -9.08
C VAL A 172 -22.02 -23.67 -8.89
N ASN A 173 -21.02 -24.13 -9.62
CA ASN A 173 -19.74 -23.43 -9.77
C ASN A 173 -19.99 -22.21 -10.67
N PRO A 174 -19.65 -20.98 -10.24
CA PRO A 174 -19.80 -19.76 -11.03
C PRO A 174 -18.86 -19.72 -12.22
#